data_5d10ea7c16dc41ac0d6b0c6d86198a4d
#
_entry.id   5d10ea7c16dc41ac0d6b0c6d86198a4d
#
_cell.length_a   1.000
_cell.length_b   1.000
_cell.length_c   1.000
_cell.angle_alpha   90.00
_cell.angle_beta   90.00
_cell.angle_gamma   90.00
#
_symmetry.space_group_name_H-M   'P 1'
#
loop_
_entity.id
_entity.type
_entity.pdbx_description
1 polymer ?
#
loop_
_entity_poly.entity_id
_entity_poly.type
_entity_poly.pdbx_seq_one_letter_code
_entity_poly.pdbx_strand_id
1 'polypeptide(L)'
;VNRAAFLDSGIFIAVLSRRDRLHAQAVELFGRAETPWVTSLLVISESCSWFLHRHGEEAARNLRAFISALTGLTILGVTLDDHKRTLRVLDRFRGAKLTYVDAASLGWIELRKINTVWSTDHHLGLTGAEIL
;
A
#
# COMPACT_ATOMS: atom_id res chain seq x y z
N VAL A 1 7.19 15.88 10.55
CA VAL A 1 7.24 14.44 10.28
C VAL A 1 5.83 13.89 10.18
N ASN A 2 5.54 13.21 9.09
CA ASN A 2 4.24 12.59 8.88
C ASN A 2 4.16 11.27 9.65
N ARG A 3 3.21 11.17 10.57
CA ARG A 3 3.00 9.97 11.39
C ARG A 3 2.18 8.89 10.69
N ALA A 4 1.65 9.18 9.52
CA ALA A 4 0.85 8.21 8.78
C ALA A 4 1.71 7.03 8.33
N ALA A 5 1.11 5.85 8.30
CA ALA A 5 1.70 4.69 7.66
C ALA A 5 1.11 4.54 6.26
N PHE A 6 1.95 4.31 5.28
CA PHE A 6 1.48 3.99 3.92
C PHE A 6 1.18 2.50 3.83
N LEU A 7 -0.02 2.18 3.36
CA LEU A 7 -0.47 0.79 3.24
C LEU A 7 -0.31 0.33 1.79
N ASP A 8 0.48 -0.72 1.59
CA ASP A 8 0.64 -1.38 0.31
C ASP A 8 -0.29 -2.60 0.19
N SER A 9 -0.41 -3.16 -1.01
CA SER A 9 -1.29 -4.31 -1.25
C SER A 9 -0.97 -5.52 -0.39
N GLY A 10 0.31 -5.78 -0.12
CA GLY A 10 0.73 -6.91 0.70
C GLY A 10 0.12 -6.93 2.09
N ILE A 11 -0.08 -5.76 2.72
CA ILE A 11 -0.66 -5.72 4.06
C ILE A 11 -2.18 -6.03 4.03
N PHE A 12 -2.88 -5.60 2.98
CA PHE A 12 -4.29 -5.95 2.81
C PHE A 12 -4.46 -7.45 2.57
N ILE A 13 -3.59 -8.03 1.76
CA ILE A 13 -3.58 -9.47 1.52
C ILE A 13 -3.32 -10.22 2.83
N ALA A 14 -2.32 -9.81 3.59
CA ALA A 14 -1.95 -10.47 4.84
C ALA A 14 -3.07 -10.40 5.88
N VAL A 15 -3.72 -9.26 6.05
CA VAL A 15 -4.75 -9.11 7.08
C VAL A 15 -6.02 -9.89 6.76
N LEU A 16 -6.34 -10.08 5.48
CA LEU A 16 -7.58 -10.74 5.07
C LEU A 16 -7.41 -12.20 4.67
N SER A 17 -6.19 -12.67 4.48
CA SER A 17 -5.89 -14.06 4.13
C SER A 17 -5.28 -14.78 5.34
N ARG A 18 -6.06 -15.68 5.94
CA ARG A 18 -5.61 -16.44 7.12
C ARG A 18 -4.40 -17.34 6.82
N ARG A 19 -4.21 -17.69 5.55
CA ARG A 19 -3.10 -18.54 5.11
C ARG A 19 -1.82 -17.76 4.84
N ASP A 20 -1.92 -16.43 4.82
CA ASP A 20 -0.74 -15.62 4.60
C ASP A 20 0.22 -15.75 5.79
N ARG A 21 1.48 -15.89 5.49
CA ARG A 21 2.56 -16.04 6.47
C ARG A 21 2.61 -14.88 7.48
N LEU A 22 2.19 -13.70 7.05
CA LEU A 22 2.22 -12.48 7.86
C LEU A 22 0.84 -12.11 8.44
N HIS A 23 -0.13 -13.03 8.36
CA HIS A 23 -1.49 -12.74 8.80
C HIS A 23 -1.55 -12.25 10.25
N ALA A 24 -0.93 -12.97 11.18
CA ALA A 24 -0.97 -12.61 12.60
C ALA A 24 -0.36 -11.23 12.84
N GLN A 25 0.76 -10.92 12.19
CA GLN A 25 1.41 -9.64 12.30
C GLN A 25 0.54 -8.51 11.74
N ALA A 26 -0.12 -8.74 10.61
CA ALA A 26 -1.01 -7.76 9.99
C ALA A 26 -2.22 -7.46 10.88
N VAL A 27 -2.84 -8.49 11.46
CA VAL A 27 -3.94 -8.34 12.40
C VAL A 27 -3.52 -7.49 13.59
N GLU A 28 -2.35 -7.74 14.16
CA GLU A 28 -1.82 -6.97 15.27
C GLU A 28 -1.59 -5.50 14.89
N LEU A 29 -0.99 -5.24 13.71
CA LEU A 29 -0.74 -3.89 13.25
C LEU A 29 -2.04 -3.07 13.12
N PHE A 30 -3.06 -3.63 12.50
CA PHE A 30 -4.35 -2.93 12.38
C PHE A 30 -5.06 -2.81 13.73
N GLY A 31 -4.86 -3.74 14.64
CA GLY A 31 -5.47 -3.72 15.97
C GLY A 31 -4.92 -2.61 16.87
N ARG A 32 -3.70 -2.14 16.63
CA ARG A 32 -3.10 -1.04 17.42
C ARG A 32 -3.70 0.33 17.10
N ALA A 33 -4.24 0.53 15.95
CA ALA A 33 -5.12 1.60 15.46
C ALA A 33 -4.86 3.06 15.86
N GLU A 34 -3.68 3.43 16.33
CA GLU A 34 -3.37 4.82 16.73
C GLU A 34 -2.77 5.65 15.60
N THR A 35 -2.32 5.01 14.56
CA THR A 35 -1.62 5.66 13.46
C THR A 35 -2.60 5.96 12.33
N PRO A 36 -2.66 7.18 11.80
CA PRO A 36 -3.43 7.43 10.58
C PRO A 36 -2.79 6.66 9.42
N TRP A 37 -3.61 6.27 8.46
CA TRP A 37 -3.16 5.50 7.32
C TRP A 37 -3.35 6.26 6.01
N VAL A 38 -2.48 5.98 5.06
CA VAL A 38 -2.54 6.50 3.70
C VAL A 38 -2.41 5.34 2.74
N THR A 39 -3.21 5.31 1.71
CA THR A 39 -3.06 4.40 0.59
C THR A 39 -3.46 5.12 -0.69
N SER A 40 -3.52 4.42 -1.79
CA SER A 40 -3.92 5.02 -3.07
C SER A 40 -4.94 4.17 -3.80
N LEU A 41 -5.62 4.79 -4.76
CA LEU A 41 -6.51 4.07 -5.65
C LEU A 41 -5.77 2.98 -6.43
N LEU A 42 -4.48 3.19 -6.73
CA LEU A 42 -3.68 2.19 -7.43
C LEU A 42 -3.46 0.94 -6.57
N VAL A 43 -3.14 1.12 -5.29
CA VAL A 43 -2.99 0.00 -4.34
C VAL A 43 -4.32 -0.72 -4.17
N ILE A 44 -5.41 0.03 -4.05
CA ILE A 44 -6.75 -0.57 -3.91
C ILE A 44 -7.09 -1.40 -5.15
N SER A 45 -6.84 -0.85 -6.35
CA SER A 45 -7.07 -1.56 -7.61
C SER A 45 -6.27 -2.86 -7.68
N GLU A 46 -4.99 -2.79 -7.36
CA GLU A 46 -4.10 -3.96 -7.36
C GLU A 46 -4.59 -5.02 -6.38
N SER A 47 -4.96 -4.60 -5.17
CA SER A 47 -5.45 -5.50 -4.13
C SER A 47 -6.78 -6.15 -4.52
N CYS A 48 -7.72 -5.37 -5.06
CA CYS A 48 -9.00 -5.89 -5.54
C CYS A 48 -8.81 -6.93 -6.63
N SER A 49 -7.93 -6.66 -7.60
CA SER A 49 -7.63 -7.60 -8.68
C SER A 49 -7.02 -8.88 -8.15
N TRP A 50 -6.11 -8.77 -7.19
CA TRP A 50 -5.48 -9.94 -6.58
C TRP A 50 -6.51 -10.86 -5.93
N PHE A 51 -7.41 -10.30 -5.10
CA PHE A 51 -8.44 -11.09 -4.42
C PHE A 51 -9.45 -11.67 -5.41
N LEU A 52 -9.85 -10.87 -6.40
CA LEU A 52 -10.82 -11.32 -7.41
C LEU A 52 -10.29 -12.55 -8.16
N HIS A 53 -9.06 -12.47 -8.66
CA HIS A 53 -8.52 -13.55 -9.48
C HIS A 53 -8.13 -14.78 -8.68
N ARG A 54 -7.76 -14.64 -7.42
CA ARG A 54 -7.33 -15.77 -6.59
C ARG A 54 -8.45 -16.39 -5.76
N HIS A 55 -9.41 -15.58 -5.32
CA HIS A 55 -10.41 -16.02 -4.35
C HIS A 55 -11.85 -15.68 -4.73
N GLY A 56 -12.06 -14.98 -5.84
CA GLY A 56 -13.40 -14.70 -6.35
C GLY A 56 -14.01 -13.38 -5.86
N GLU A 57 -15.23 -13.11 -6.33
CA GLU A 57 -15.92 -11.85 -6.09
C GLU A 57 -16.22 -11.57 -4.61
N GLU A 58 -16.54 -12.62 -3.84
CA GLU A 58 -16.84 -12.48 -2.42
C GLU A 58 -15.62 -11.94 -1.65
N ALA A 59 -14.44 -12.49 -1.94
CA ALA A 59 -13.20 -12.04 -1.32
C ALA A 59 -12.88 -10.59 -1.68
N ALA A 60 -13.08 -10.22 -2.95
CA ALA A 60 -12.89 -8.84 -3.38
C ALA A 60 -13.88 -7.90 -2.68
N ARG A 61 -15.12 -8.32 -2.49
CA ARG A 61 -16.11 -7.54 -1.75
C ARG A 61 -15.70 -7.35 -0.29
N ASN A 62 -15.20 -8.41 0.35
CA ASN A 62 -14.72 -8.34 1.73
C ASN A 62 -13.57 -7.35 1.87
N LEU A 63 -12.66 -7.30 0.90
CA LEU A 63 -11.58 -6.30 0.88
C LEU A 63 -12.16 -4.88 0.83
N ARG A 64 -13.10 -4.64 -0.08
CA ARG A 64 -13.70 -3.30 -0.20
C ARG A 64 -14.40 -2.89 1.10
N ALA A 65 -15.11 -3.81 1.73
CA ALA A 65 -15.77 -3.55 3.01
C ALA A 65 -14.75 -3.22 4.10
N PHE A 66 -13.66 -3.97 4.16
CA PHE A 66 -12.57 -3.72 5.11
C PHE A 66 -12.00 -2.31 4.95
N ILE A 67 -11.66 -1.94 3.72
CA ILE A 67 -11.11 -0.61 3.43
C ILE A 67 -12.09 0.49 3.82
N SER A 68 -13.38 0.32 3.48
CA SER A 68 -14.42 1.31 3.80
C SER A 68 -14.63 1.47 5.30
N ALA A 69 -14.34 0.43 6.08
CA ALA A 69 -14.50 0.46 7.54
C ALA A 69 -13.31 1.08 8.27
N LEU A 70 -12.17 1.28 7.60
CA LEU A 70 -11.00 1.88 8.24
C LEU A 70 -11.22 3.37 8.46
N THR A 71 -11.24 3.78 9.72
CA THR A 71 -11.29 5.20 10.08
C THR A 71 -9.88 5.79 10.03
N GLY A 72 -9.76 7.05 9.62
CA GLY A 72 -8.45 7.71 9.52
C GLY A 72 -7.63 7.33 8.30
N LEU A 73 -8.23 6.65 7.31
CA LEU A 73 -7.57 6.33 6.06
C LEU A 73 -7.74 7.46 5.04
N THR A 74 -6.63 7.94 4.52
CA THR A 74 -6.60 8.85 3.37
C THR A 74 -6.33 8.03 2.12
N ILE A 75 -7.18 8.18 1.10
CA ILE A 75 -7.02 7.48 -0.18
C ILE A 75 -6.61 8.51 -1.23
N LEU A 76 -5.42 8.34 -1.79
CA LEU A 76 -4.87 9.25 -2.80
C LEU A 76 -5.35 8.86 -4.19
N GLY A 77 -5.89 9.85 -4.91
CA GLY A 77 -6.16 9.70 -6.33
C GLY A 77 -4.90 10.01 -7.14
N VAL A 78 -4.92 9.67 -8.42
CA VAL A 78 -3.77 9.88 -9.31
C VAL A 78 -4.04 11.09 -10.18
N THR A 79 -3.20 12.12 -10.06
CA THR A 79 -3.22 13.27 -10.94
C THR A 79 -2.19 13.10 -12.05
N LEU A 80 -2.23 13.99 -13.05
CA LEU A 80 -1.20 13.99 -14.10
C LEU A 80 0.18 14.30 -13.52
N ASP A 81 0.26 15.15 -12.51
CA ASP A 81 1.53 15.45 -11.84
C ASP A 81 2.06 14.22 -11.10
N ASP A 82 1.19 13.44 -10.49
CA ASP A 82 1.57 12.17 -9.86
C ASP A 82 2.12 11.19 -10.90
N HIS A 83 1.49 11.14 -12.08
CA HIS A 83 1.99 10.32 -13.18
C HIS A 83 3.41 10.73 -13.59
N LYS A 84 3.64 12.02 -13.77
CA LYS A 84 4.98 12.53 -14.15
C LYS A 84 6.02 12.19 -13.08
N ARG A 85 5.67 12.33 -11.82
CA ARG A 85 6.55 11.94 -10.70
C ARG A 85 6.85 10.44 -10.75
N THR A 86 5.84 9.63 -11.01
CA THR A 86 6.00 8.17 -11.12
C THR A 86 7.02 7.80 -12.19
N LEU A 87 6.96 8.46 -13.36
CA LEU A 87 7.93 8.21 -14.43
C LEU A 87 9.35 8.59 -13.99
N ARG A 88 9.52 9.69 -13.26
CA ARG A 88 10.82 10.06 -12.71
C ARG A 88 11.37 9.05 -11.72
N VAL A 89 10.49 8.49 -10.87
CA VAL A 89 10.89 7.44 -9.91
C VAL A 89 11.34 6.19 -10.65
N LEU A 90 10.61 5.78 -11.69
CA LEU A 90 11.00 4.63 -12.51
C LEU A 90 12.39 4.81 -13.12
N ASP A 91 12.68 6.00 -13.63
CA ASP A 91 14.00 6.29 -14.21
C ASP A 91 15.10 6.35 -13.14
N ARG A 92 14.80 6.94 -11.99
CA ARG A 92 15.75 7.07 -10.87
C ARG A 92 16.19 5.71 -10.33
N PHE A 93 15.27 4.77 -10.23
CA PHE A 93 15.55 3.42 -9.72
C PHE A 93 15.60 2.37 -10.83
N ARG A 94 16.13 2.74 -11.98
CA ARG A 94 16.33 1.83 -13.09
C ARG A 94 17.11 0.60 -12.63
N GLY A 95 16.65 -0.57 -13.01
CA GLY A 95 17.24 -1.83 -12.58
C GLY A 95 16.57 -2.49 -11.38
N ALA A 96 15.80 -1.72 -10.61
CA ALA A 96 15.06 -2.28 -9.46
C ALA A 96 13.79 -3.02 -9.89
N LYS A 97 13.40 -2.92 -11.16
CA LYS A 97 12.20 -3.59 -11.72
C LYS A 97 10.91 -3.19 -11.00
N LEU A 98 10.78 -1.91 -10.67
CA LEU A 98 9.59 -1.39 -10.04
C LEU A 98 8.39 -1.49 -10.97
N THR A 99 7.23 -1.88 -10.44
CA THR A 99 5.97 -1.70 -11.15
C THR A 99 5.58 -0.23 -11.10
N TYR A 100 4.61 0.16 -11.94
CA TYR A 100 4.05 1.51 -11.89
C TYR A 100 3.49 1.83 -10.50
N VAL A 101 2.79 0.87 -9.89
CA VAL A 101 2.21 1.05 -8.55
C VAL A 101 3.31 1.26 -7.50
N ASP A 102 4.38 0.48 -7.55
CA ASP A 102 5.53 0.65 -6.65
C ASP A 102 6.14 2.03 -6.79
N ALA A 103 6.36 2.48 -8.02
CA ALA A 103 6.96 3.78 -8.29
C ALA A 103 6.05 4.93 -7.85
N ALA A 104 4.75 4.83 -8.11
CA ALA A 104 3.79 5.83 -7.65
C ALA A 104 3.77 5.89 -6.13
N SER A 105 3.77 4.74 -5.46
CA SER A 105 3.78 4.65 -4.00
C SER A 105 5.05 5.29 -3.43
N LEU A 106 6.23 4.98 -3.98
CA LEU A 106 7.48 5.60 -3.56
C LEU A 106 7.45 7.12 -3.73
N GLY A 107 6.86 7.60 -4.83
CA GLY A 107 6.72 9.03 -5.09
C GLY A 107 5.90 9.72 -4.01
N TRP A 108 4.78 9.15 -3.60
CA TRP A 108 3.96 9.71 -2.53
C TRP A 108 4.64 9.60 -1.17
N ILE A 109 5.30 8.48 -0.88
CA ILE A 109 6.02 8.28 0.39
C ILE A 109 7.08 9.36 0.56
N GLU A 110 7.85 9.62 -0.48
CA GLU A 110 8.90 10.64 -0.45
C GLU A 110 8.31 12.05 -0.37
N LEU A 111 7.33 12.37 -1.23
CA LEU A 111 6.72 13.70 -1.30
C LEU A 111 6.05 14.08 0.03
N ARG A 112 5.36 13.15 0.65
CA ARG A 112 4.62 13.36 1.89
C ARG A 112 5.46 13.11 3.13
N LYS A 113 6.73 12.75 2.96
CA LYS A 113 7.66 12.46 4.06
C LYS A 113 7.14 11.40 5.02
N ILE A 114 6.58 10.33 4.44
CA ILE A 114 6.07 9.20 5.20
C ILE A 114 7.26 8.33 5.61
N ASN A 115 7.39 8.06 6.90
CA ASN A 115 8.53 7.29 7.44
C ASN A 115 8.25 5.81 7.59
N THR A 116 6.99 5.41 7.61
CA THR A 116 6.59 4.03 7.90
C THR A 116 5.73 3.50 6.76
N VAL A 117 6.06 2.31 6.29
CA VAL A 117 5.31 1.62 5.24
C VAL A 117 4.95 0.23 5.73
N TRP A 118 3.67 -0.12 5.61
CA TRP A 118 3.21 -1.48 5.89
C TRP A 118 3.14 -2.23 4.57
N SER A 119 4.16 -3.03 4.30
CA SER A 119 4.31 -3.74 3.04
C SER A 119 5.09 -5.03 3.24
N THR A 120 4.89 -5.97 2.34
CA THR A 120 5.73 -7.16 2.23
C THR A 120 6.82 -6.97 1.17
N ASP A 121 6.84 -5.82 0.51
CA ASP A 121 7.75 -5.51 -0.59
C ASP A 121 8.85 -4.54 -0.14
N HIS A 122 10.10 -5.02 -0.15
CA HIS A 122 11.26 -4.22 0.23
C HIS A 122 11.50 -3.00 -0.69
N HIS A 123 10.96 -3.01 -1.91
CA HIS A 123 11.12 -1.89 -2.85
C HIS A 123 10.61 -0.57 -2.26
N LEU A 124 9.59 -0.61 -1.41
CA LEU A 124 9.03 0.61 -0.84
C LEU A 124 9.92 1.27 0.21
N GLY A 125 11.03 0.63 0.57
CA GLY A 125 12.07 1.22 1.42
C GLY A 125 13.17 1.96 0.66
N LEU A 126 13.12 2.01 -0.68
CA LEU A 126 14.20 2.59 -1.49
C LEU A 126 14.45 4.08 -1.22
N THR A 127 13.47 4.81 -0.74
CA THR A 127 13.62 6.23 -0.39
C THR A 127 13.90 6.47 1.09
N GLY A 128 14.18 5.42 1.85
CA GLY A 128 14.59 5.48 3.25
C GLY A 128 13.48 5.27 4.28
N ALA A 129 12.23 5.01 3.86
CA ALA A 129 11.15 4.71 4.78
C ALA A 129 11.33 3.32 5.42
N GLU A 130 10.92 3.18 6.67
CA GLU A 130 10.96 1.91 7.37
C GLU A 130 9.80 1.02 6.95
N ILE A 131 10.09 -0.23 6.60
CA ILE A 131 9.08 -1.22 6.25
C ILE A 131 8.78 -2.07 7.50
N LEU A 132 7.51 -2.14 7.85
CA LEU A 132 7.04 -2.96 8.96
C LEU A 132 6.41 -4.25 8.46
#